data_ec62b0518716e070af17d0dba6ede1eb
#
_entry.id   ec62b0518716e070af17d0dba6ede1eb
#
_cell.length_a   1.000
_cell.length_b   1.000
_cell.length_c   1.000
_cell.angle_alpha   90.00
_cell.angle_beta   90.00
_cell.angle_gamma   90.00
#
_symmetry.space_group_name_H-M   'P 1'
#
loop_
_entity.id
_entity.type
_entity.pdbx_description
1 polymer ?
#
loop_
_entity_poly.entity_id
_entity_poly.type
_entity_poly.pdbx_seq_one_letter_code
_entity_poly.pdbx_strand_id
1 'polypeptide(L)'
;MSKLFKAFLAAAAITLAIIGVVVGTREGMDIAQRTKYPIAYGGLITHYAGENDLDPFLVMAVIHVESNFIPEAQSHVAYGLMQLTYETAEWVANDMKVTYDYDIADPETSINFGCYYLRHLINIYENIDTALAAYNAGMGNVNSWLSDKQYSDDGVTLKVQNIPFPETRSYVEKVNASWEYYRTTDFADLDEDRGKIR
;
A
#
# COMPACT_ATOMS: atom_id res chain seq x y z
N MET A 1 44.94 28.92 30.25
CA MET A 1 43.97 28.78 29.14
C MET A 1 43.25 30.12 28.98
N SER A 2 43.34 30.76 27.82
CA SER A 2 42.71 32.07 27.60
C SER A 2 41.19 32.00 27.65
N LYS A 3 40.53 33.11 28.01
CA LYS A 3 39.03 33.20 28.02
C LYS A 3 38.45 32.86 26.63
N LEU A 4 39.14 33.26 25.56
CA LEU A 4 38.77 32.95 24.16
C LEU A 4 38.82 31.47 23.87
N PHE A 5 39.79 30.72 24.38
CA PHE A 5 39.88 29.26 24.19
C PHE A 5 38.78 28.50 24.91
N LYS A 6 38.41 28.98 26.13
CA LYS A 6 37.26 28.39 26.85
C LYS A 6 35.92 28.64 26.14
N ALA A 7 35.73 29.86 25.58
CA ALA A 7 34.55 30.19 24.79
C ALA A 7 34.46 29.39 23.50
N PHE A 8 35.58 29.13 22.82
CA PHE A 8 35.64 28.27 21.64
C PHE A 8 35.26 26.83 21.95
N LEU A 9 35.79 26.28 23.06
CA LEU A 9 35.45 24.90 23.51
C LEU A 9 33.95 24.79 23.87
N ALA A 10 33.40 25.80 24.53
CA ALA A 10 31.98 25.81 24.87
C ALA A 10 31.08 25.87 23.63
N ALA A 11 31.43 26.71 22.66
CA ALA A 11 30.72 26.79 21.38
C ALA A 11 30.79 25.44 20.60
N ALA A 12 31.98 24.83 20.53
CA ALA A 12 32.12 23.51 19.89
C ALA A 12 31.31 22.42 20.56
N ALA A 13 31.24 22.39 21.89
CA ALA A 13 30.42 21.43 22.64
C ALA A 13 28.93 21.63 22.41
N ILE A 14 28.46 22.88 22.34
CA ILE A 14 27.05 23.21 22.01
C ILE A 14 26.72 22.75 20.58
N THR A 15 27.61 23.02 19.63
CA THR A 15 27.40 22.60 18.24
C THR A 15 27.31 21.09 18.11
N LEU A 16 28.20 20.33 18.79
CA LEU A 16 28.17 18.89 18.81
C LEU A 16 26.90 18.34 19.47
N ALA A 17 26.42 18.97 20.55
CA ALA A 17 25.18 18.60 21.20
C ALA A 17 23.96 18.81 20.28
N ILE A 18 23.91 19.93 19.54
CA ILE A 18 22.85 20.24 18.58
C ILE A 18 22.87 19.21 17.43
N ILE A 19 24.06 18.89 16.89
CA ILE A 19 24.20 17.87 15.85
C ILE A 19 23.71 16.51 16.38
N GLY A 20 24.10 16.11 17.59
CA GLY A 20 23.65 14.87 18.21
C GLY A 20 22.13 14.77 18.38
N VAL A 21 21.49 15.88 18.78
CA VAL A 21 20.02 15.95 18.89
C VAL A 21 19.38 15.86 17.50
N VAL A 22 19.89 16.58 16.50
CA VAL A 22 19.31 16.56 15.13
C VAL A 22 19.47 15.19 14.48
N VAL A 23 20.62 14.53 14.64
CA VAL A 23 20.83 13.17 14.11
C VAL A 23 19.95 12.16 14.84
N GLY A 24 19.90 12.18 16.17
CA GLY A 24 19.07 11.28 16.94
C GLY A 24 17.56 11.43 16.68
N THR A 25 17.08 12.66 16.42
CA THR A 25 15.69 12.87 16.03
C THR A 25 15.40 12.39 14.62
N ARG A 26 16.34 12.51 13.68
CA ARG A 26 16.19 11.97 12.31
C ARG A 26 16.14 10.46 12.32
N GLU A 27 17.09 9.81 12.97
CA GLU A 27 17.09 8.35 13.11
C GLU A 27 15.81 7.82 13.80
N GLY A 28 15.35 8.50 14.85
CA GLY A 28 14.08 8.15 15.51
C GLY A 28 12.87 8.33 14.61
N MET A 29 12.85 9.36 13.75
CA MET A 29 11.80 9.57 12.77
C MET A 29 11.85 8.52 11.66
N ASP A 30 13.04 8.16 11.17
CA ASP A 30 13.21 7.13 10.14
C ASP A 30 12.76 5.75 10.64
N ILE A 31 13.09 5.39 11.89
CA ILE A 31 12.62 4.15 12.53
C ILE A 31 11.09 4.16 12.66
N ALA A 32 10.49 5.26 13.12
CA ALA A 32 9.05 5.39 13.25
C ALA A 32 8.33 5.28 11.89
N GLN A 33 8.89 5.87 10.84
CA GLN A 33 8.34 5.76 9.48
C GLN A 33 8.46 4.34 8.92
N ARG A 34 9.60 3.68 9.05
CA ARG A 34 9.77 2.27 8.62
C ARG A 34 8.86 1.30 9.39
N THR A 35 8.57 1.60 10.66
CA THR A 35 7.61 0.81 11.45
C THR A 35 6.17 1.02 10.98
N LYS A 36 5.84 2.27 10.62
CA LYS A 36 4.50 2.62 10.13
C LYS A 36 4.24 2.15 8.70
N TYR A 37 5.27 2.14 7.85
CA TYR A 37 5.18 1.75 6.45
C TYR A 37 6.21 0.65 6.17
N PRO A 38 5.91 -0.60 6.55
CA PRO A 38 6.80 -1.72 6.31
C PRO A 38 6.99 -1.97 4.82
N ILE A 39 8.15 -2.52 4.45
CA ILE A 39 8.46 -2.96 3.09
C ILE A 39 8.80 -4.45 3.17
N ALA A 40 8.05 -5.27 2.45
CA ALA A 40 8.30 -6.68 2.28
C ALA A 40 7.80 -7.16 0.92
N TYR A 41 8.25 -8.30 0.47
CA TYR A 41 7.84 -8.92 -0.80
C TYR A 41 8.12 -8.07 -2.06
N GLY A 42 9.09 -7.14 -2.00
CA GLY A 42 9.38 -6.19 -3.07
C GLY A 42 9.61 -6.84 -4.43
N GLY A 43 10.31 -7.99 -4.47
CA GLY A 43 10.53 -8.75 -5.69
C GLY A 43 9.25 -9.29 -6.33
N LEU A 44 8.34 -9.89 -5.52
CA LEU A 44 7.04 -10.37 -6.00
C LEU A 44 6.14 -9.22 -6.46
N ILE A 45 6.10 -8.14 -5.66
CA ILE A 45 5.31 -6.96 -5.99
C ILE A 45 5.76 -6.34 -7.30
N THR A 46 7.07 -6.14 -7.49
CA THR A 46 7.62 -5.56 -8.74
C THR A 46 7.31 -6.45 -9.93
N HIS A 47 7.43 -7.77 -9.76
CA HIS A 47 7.14 -8.74 -10.82
C HIS A 47 5.67 -8.69 -11.25
N TYR A 48 4.74 -8.91 -10.33
CA TYR A 48 3.32 -8.99 -10.66
C TYR A 48 2.67 -7.63 -10.96
N ALA A 49 3.16 -6.55 -10.38
CA ALA A 49 2.78 -5.20 -10.80
C ALA A 49 3.19 -4.94 -12.25
N GLY A 50 4.41 -5.35 -12.65
CA GLY A 50 4.88 -5.23 -14.02
C GLY A 50 4.06 -6.06 -15.03
N GLU A 51 3.71 -7.30 -14.70
CA GLU A 51 2.87 -8.15 -15.54
C GLU A 51 1.44 -7.57 -15.73
N ASN A 52 0.96 -6.81 -14.76
CA ASN A 52 -0.37 -6.20 -14.79
C ASN A 52 -0.34 -4.70 -15.12
N ASP A 53 0.79 -4.14 -15.53
CA ASP A 53 0.94 -2.71 -15.84
C ASP A 53 0.46 -1.80 -14.69
N LEU A 54 0.77 -2.16 -13.44
CA LEU A 54 0.48 -1.41 -12.22
C LEU A 54 1.73 -0.67 -11.71
N ASP A 55 1.51 0.45 -11.04
CA ASP A 55 2.55 1.07 -10.20
C ASP A 55 2.83 0.15 -8.99
N PRO A 56 4.06 -0.38 -8.80
CA PRO A 56 4.38 -1.26 -7.69
C PRO A 56 4.15 -0.60 -6.32
N PHE A 57 4.29 0.72 -6.22
CA PHE A 57 4.00 1.45 -5.01
C PHE A 57 2.50 1.52 -4.68
N LEU A 58 1.62 1.49 -5.70
CA LEU A 58 0.18 1.34 -5.49
C LEU A 58 -0.13 -0.05 -4.92
N VAL A 59 0.49 -1.10 -5.47
CA VAL A 59 0.32 -2.47 -4.94
C VAL A 59 0.80 -2.57 -3.50
N MET A 60 1.97 -1.99 -3.18
CA MET A 60 2.46 -1.90 -1.80
C MET A 60 1.47 -1.20 -0.87
N ALA A 61 0.88 -0.10 -1.32
CA ALA A 61 -0.09 0.67 -0.55
C ALA A 61 -1.37 -0.14 -0.26
N VAL A 62 -1.86 -0.91 -1.23
CA VAL A 62 -2.98 -1.84 -1.05
C VAL A 62 -2.60 -2.91 -0.02
N ILE A 63 -1.48 -3.60 -0.17
CA ILE A 63 -1.01 -4.63 0.77
C ILE A 63 -0.86 -4.06 2.20
N HIS A 64 -0.29 -2.86 2.31
CA HIS A 64 -0.14 -2.18 3.60
C HIS A 64 -1.48 -1.96 4.30
N VAL A 65 -2.49 -1.48 3.58
CA VAL A 65 -3.81 -1.19 4.16
C VAL A 65 -4.62 -2.46 4.43
N GLU A 66 -4.47 -3.48 3.57
CA GLU A 66 -5.20 -4.74 3.69
C GLU A 66 -4.66 -5.64 4.80
N SER A 67 -3.35 -5.81 4.89
CA SER A 67 -2.73 -6.80 5.78
C SER A 67 -1.57 -6.27 6.60
N ASN A 68 -1.12 -5.03 6.36
CA ASN A 68 0.16 -4.54 6.91
C ASN A 68 1.34 -5.50 6.61
N PHE A 69 1.35 -6.10 5.42
CA PHE A 69 2.32 -7.11 4.98
C PHE A 69 2.34 -8.41 5.81
N ILE A 70 1.26 -8.74 6.52
CA ILE A 70 1.13 -9.98 7.27
C ILE A 70 0.47 -11.03 6.35
N PRO A 71 1.20 -12.07 5.91
CA PRO A 71 0.65 -13.04 4.94
C PRO A 71 -0.46 -13.91 5.53
N GLU A 72 -0.44 -14.16 6.84
CA GLU A 72 -1.47 -14.91 7.54
C GLU A 72 -2.68 -14.06 7.93
N ALA A 73 -2.74 -12.79 7.47
CA ALA A 73 -3.87 -11.92 7.78
C ALA A 73 -5.17 -12.53 7.26
N GLN A 74 -6.15 -12.58 8.15
CA GLN A 74 -7.46 -13.13 7.86
C GLN A 74 -8.54 -12.25 8.48
N SER A 75 -9.53 -11.90 7.69
CA SER A 75 -10.79 -11.32 8.15
C SER A 75 -11.89 -12.41 8.15
N HIS A 76 -13.15 -12.02 8.33
CA HIS A 76 -14.26 -12.98 8.27
C HIS A 76 -14.43 -13.62 6.88
N VAL A 77 -13.99 -12.96 5.81
CA VAL A 77 -14.26 -13.37 4.43
C VAL A 77 -13.05 -13.28 3.50
N ALA A 78 -11.95 -12.66 3.94
CA ALA A 78 -10.80 -12.35 3.09
C ALA A 78 -9.48 -12.82 3.72
N TYR A 79 -8.49 -13.14 2.88
CA TYR A 79 -7.26 -13.83 3.27
C TYR A 79 -6.04 -13.28 2.55
N GLY A 80 -4.89 -13.40 3.20
CA GLY A 80 -3.58 -13.14 2.63
C GLY A 80 -3.21 -11.66 2.54
N LEU A 81 -2.10 -11.40 1.86
CA LEU A 81 -1.52 -10.06 1.77
C LEU A 81 -2.46 -9.02 1.17
N MET A 82 -3.24 -9.40 0.16
CA MET A 82 -4.16 -8.51 -0.56
C MET A 82 -5.64 -8.75 -0.18
N GLN A 83 -5.90 -9.49 0.90
CA GLN A 83 -7.23 -9.73 1.48
C GLN A 83 -8.28 -10.13 0.43
N LEU A 84 -7.97 -11.14 -0.38
CA LEU A 84 -8.90 -11.66 -1.37
C LEU A 84 -9.97 -12.54 -0.72
N THR A 85 -11.22 -12.42 -1.16
CA THR A 85 -12.26 -13.39 -0.84
C THR A 85 -12.09 -14.64 -1.71
N TYR A 86 -12.59 -15.79 -1.24
CA TYR A 86 -12.60 -17.00 -2.07
C TYR A 86 -13.36 -16.81 -3.39
N GLU A 87 -14.46 -16.05 -3.38
CA GLU A 87 -15.24 -15.75 -4.58
C GLU A 87 -14.41 -14.93 -5.59
N THR A 88 -13.71 -13.90 -5.12
CA THR A 88 -12.81 -13.09 -5.98
C THR A 88 -11.67 -13.94 -6.52
N ALA A 89 -11.04 -14.76 -5.68
CA ALA A 89 -9.94 -15.61 -6.09
C ALA A 89 -10.37 -16.67 -7.11
N GLU A 90 -11.53 -17.27 -6.92
CA GLU A 90 -12.10 -18.24 -7.88
C GLU A 90 -12.40 -17.55 -9.23
N TRP A 91 -12.97 -16.35 -9.19
CA TRP A 91 -13.19 -15.57 -10.41
C TRP A 91 -11.86 -15.27 -11.13
N VAL A 92 -10.84 -14.79 -10.39
CA VAL A 92 -9.50 -14.51 -10.95
C VAL A 92 -8.88 -15.77 -11.52
N ALA A 93 -8.89 -16.89 -10.80
CA ALA A 93 -8.32 -18.15 -11.25
C ALA A 93 -8.98 -18.65 -12.55
N ASN A 94 -10.30 -18.52 -12.66
CA ASN A 94 -11.04 -18.88 -13.85
C ASN A 94 -10.69 -17.99 -15.05
N ASP A 95 -10.60 -16.67 -14.85
CA ASP A 95 -10.29 -15.71 -15.90
C ASP A 95 -8.83 -15.85 -16.39
N MET A 96 -7.89 -16.06 -15.47
CA MET A 96 -6.49 -16.37 -15.74
C MET A 96 -6.27 -17.79 -16.27
N LYS A 97 -7.29 -18.66 -16.28
CA LYS A 97 -7.23 -20.09 -16.66
C LYS A 97 -6.21 -20.88 -15.84
N VAL A 98 -6.16 -20.63 -14.55
CA VAL A 98 -5.31 -21.37 -13.61
C VAL A 98 -5.80 -22.81 -13.51
N THR A 99 -4.91 -23.80 -13.67
CA THR A 99 -5.22 -25.23 -13.70
C THR A 99 -4.60 -26.03 -12.56
N TYR A 100 -3.95 -25.34 -11.62
CA TYR A 100 -3.30 -25.92 -10.43
C TYR A 100 -4.04 -25.49 -9.15
N ASP A 101 -3.86 -26.26 -8.08
CA ASP A 101 -4.36 -25.89 -6.76
C ASP A 101 -3.60 -24.67 -6.23
N TYR A 102 -4.30 -23.73 -5.63
CA TYR A 102 -3.73 -22.51 -5.09
C TYR A 102 -4.20 -22.21 -3.66
N ASP A 103 -3.36 -21.55 -2.89
CA ASP A 103 -3.68 -21.02 -1.57
C ASP A 103 -3.63 -19.49 -1.60
N ILE A 104 -4.77 -18.85 -1.37
CA ILE A 104 -4.84 -17.36 -1.37
C ILE A 104 -4.14 -16.72 -0.18
N ALA A 105 -3.74 -17.48 0.84
CA ALA A 105 -2.90 -17.01 1.92
C ALA A 105 -1.39 -17.10 1.58
N ASP A 106 -1.02 -17.88 0.55
CA ASP A 106 0.35 -17.87 0.03
C ASP A 106 0.70 -16.48 -0.52
N PRO A 107 1.85 -15.89 -0.12
CA PRO A 107 2.23 -14.54 -0.54
C PRO A 107 2.25 -14.32 -2.04
N GLU A 108 2.80 -15.27 -2.79
CA GLU A 108 2.92 -15.17 -4.25
C GLU A 108 1.54 -15.21 -4.91
N THR A 109 0.71 -16.16 -4.53
CA THR A 109 -0.67 -16.27 -5.02
C THR A 109 -1.49 -15.03 -4.68
N SER A 110 -1.40 -14.55 -3.45
CA SER A 110 -2.13 -13.37 -3.00
C SER A 110 -1.77 -12.13 -3.80
N ILE A 111 -0.46 -11.89 -4.04
CA ILE A 111 0.01 -10.73 -4.81
C ILE A 111 -0.37 -10.87 -6.28
N ASN A 112 -0.16 -12.05 -6.89
CA ASN A 112 -0.50 -12.31 -8.28
C ASN A 112 -1.99 -12.05 -8.57
N PHE A 113 -2.85 -12.73 -7.81
CA PHE A 113 -4.30 -12.61 -8.00
C PHE A 113 -4.82 -11.21 -7.65
N GLY A 114 -4.27 -10.60 -6.58
CA GLY A 114 -4.63 -9.26 -6.17
C GLY A 114 -4.23 -8.19 -7.20
N CYS A 115 -3.05 -8.29 -7.81
CA CYS A 115 -2.63 -7.41 -8.90
C CYS A 115 -3.55 -7.55 -10.12
N TYR A 116 -3.88 -8.80 -10.51
CA TYR A 116 -4.80 -9.05 -11.60
C TYR A 116 -6.18 -8.43 -11.35
N TYR A 117 -6.74 -8.65 -10.17
CA TYR A 117 -8.04 -8.08 -9.79
C TYR A 117 -8.03 -6.55 -9.72
N LEU A 118 -6.98 -5.96 -9.13
CA LEU A 118 -6.82 -4.50 -9.08
C LEU A 118 -6.74 -3.90 -10.48
N ARG A 119 -5.97 -4.48 -11.40
CA ARG A 119 -5.91 -4.05 -12.81
C ARG A 119 -7.27 -4.17 -13.48
N HIS A 120 -8.00 -5.27 -13.26
CA HIS A 120 -9.35 -5.45 -13.79
C HIS A 120 -10.27 -4.31 -13.36
N LEU A 121 -10.27 -3.95 -12.09
CA LEU A 121 -11.08 -2.84 -11.58
C LEU A 121 -10.65 -1.48 -12.15
N ILE A 122 -9.34 -1.23 -12.27
CA ILE A 122 -8.83 0.01 -12.89
C ILE A 122 -9.26 0.11 -14.36
N ASN A 123 -9.26 -0.99 -15.09
CA ASN A 123 -9.71 -1.01 -16.48
C ASN A 123 -11.23 -0.75 -16.64
N ILE A 124 -12.03 -1.18 -15.65
CA ILE A 124 -13.50 -0.93 -15.67
C ILE A 124 -13.80 0.52 -15.35
N TYR A 125 -13.17 1.06 -14.31
CA TYR A 125 -13.56 2.37 -13.77
C TYR A 125 -12.73 3.53 -14.31
N GLU A 126 -11.59 3.27 -14.95
CA GLU A 126 -10.67 4.27 -15.50
C GLU A 126 -10.25 5.38 -14.50
N ASN A 127 -10.54 5.15 -13.21
CA ASN A 127 -10.24 6.04 -12.09
C ASN A 127 -9.77 5.21 -10.89
N ILE A 128 -8.60 5.54 -10.36
CA ILE A 128 -7.97 4.76 -9.30
C ILE A 128 -8.80 4.79 -8.01
N ASP A 129 -9.32 5.94 -7.59
CA ASP A 129 -10.11 6.04 -6.36
C ASP A 129 -11.41 5.23 -6.45
N THR A 130 -12.06 5.26 -7.62
CA THR A 130 -13.27 4.46 -7.89
C THR A 130 -12.94 2.96 -7.90
N ALA A 131 -11.81 2.56 -8.51
CA ALA A 131 -11.34 1.18 -8.51
C ALA A 131 -10.98 0.69 -7.10
N LEU A 132 -10.32 1.50 -6.29
CA LEU A 132 -10.02 1.20 -4.88
C LEU A 132 -11.30 1.07 -4.04
N ALA A 133 -12.28 1.95 -4.27
CA ALA A 133 -13.59 1.82 -3.64
C ALA A 133 -14.28 0.51 -4.02
N ALA A 134 -14.17 0.08 -5.29
CA ALA A 134 -14.72 -1.18 -5.77
C ALA A 134 -13.96 -2.41 -5.23
N TYR A 135 -12.65 -2.29 -5.04
CA TYR A 135 -11.83 -3.32 -4.40
C TYR A 135 -12.33 -3.62 -2.98
N ASN A 136 -12.59 -2.58 -2.19
CA ASN A 136 -13.01 -2.71 -0.80
C ASN A 136 -14.51 -2.99 -0.63
N ALA A 137 -15.37 -2.25 -1.33
CA ALA A 137 -16.83 -2.33 -1.15
C ALA A 137 -17.53 -3.29 -2.13
N GLY A 138 -16.81 -3.74 -3.16
CA GLY A 138 -17.39 -4.52 -4.25
C GLY A 138 -18.02 -3.67 -5.36
N MET A 139 -17.96 -4.18 -6.58
CA MET A 139 -18.43 -3.50 -7.80
C MET A 139 -19.93 -3.14 -7.75
N GLY A 140 -20.75 -4.01 -7.13
CA GLY A 140 -22.21 -3.77 -7.05
C GLY A 140 -22.54 -2.49 -6.30
N ASN A 141 -21.88 -2.24 -5.17
CA ASN A 141 -22.06 -1.00 -4.40
C ASN A 141 -21.58 0.22 -5.20
N VAL A 142 -20.38 0.13 -5.77
CA VAL A 142 -19.80 1.24 -6.55
C VAL A 142 -20.66 1.59 -7.76
N ASN A 143 -21.16 0.62 -8.52
CA ASN A 143 -22.07 0.85 -9.66
C ASN A 143 -23.36 1.55 -9.22
N SER A 144 -23.90 1.17 -8.05
CA SER A 144 -25.06 1.85 -7.47
C SER A 144 -24.73 3.32 -7.11
N TRP A 145 -23.56 3.57 -6.52
CA TRP A 145 -23.16 4.94 -6.17
C TRP A 145 -22.86 5.80 -7.39
N LEU A 146 -22.23 5.25 -8.43
CA LEU A 146 -21.98 5.98 -9.67
C LEU A 146 -23.26 6.44 -10.39
N SER A 147 -24.37 5.73 -10.19
CA SER A 147 -25.67 6.11 -10.76
C SER A 147 -26.37 7.26 -10.03
N ASP A 148 -25.88 7.68 -8.86
CA ASP A 148 -26.46 8.74 -8.04
C ASP A 148 -25.57 9.99 -8.04
N LYS A 149 -26.14 11.14 -8.40
CA LYS A 149 -25.45 12.44 -8.45
C LYS A 149 -24.92 12.91 -7.09
N GLN A 150 -25.41 12.34 -5.98
CA GLN A 150 -24.85 12.59 -4.66
C GLN A 150 -23.40 12.09 -4.57
N TYR A 151 -23.11 10.97 -5.24
CA TYR A 151 -21.83 10.28 -5.13
C TYR A 151 -20.94 10.44 -6.37
N SER A 152 -21.50 10.77 -7.53
CA SER A 152 -20.77 11.00 -8.78
C SER A 152 -21.46 12.06 -9.61
N ASP A 153 -20.68 12.95 -10.25
CA ASP A 153 -21.25 13.96 -11.16
C ASP A 153 -21.33 13.45 -12.60
N ASP A 154 -20.42 12.58 -12.99
CA ASP A 154 -20.21 12.10 -14.35
C ASP A 154 -20.64 10.64 -14.58
N GLY A 155 -20.96 9.92 -13.49
CA GLY A 155 -21.29 8.48 -13.54
C GLY A 155 -20.07 7.56 -13.66
N VAL A 156 -18.84 8.10 -13.57
CA VAL A 156 -17.58 7.38 -13.73
C VAL A 156 -16.68 7.56 -12.50
N THR A 157 -16.60 8.78 -11.98
CA THR A 157 -15.72 9.14 -10.89
C THR A 157 -16.49 9.32 -9.58
N LEU A 158 -16.14 8.58 -8.54
CA LEU A 158 -16.71 8.76 -7.21
C LEU A 158 -16.16 10.01 -6.52
N LYS A 159 -17.04 10.74 -5.85
CA LYS A 159 -16.67 11.74 -4.85
C LYS A 159 -16.30 11.03 -3.57
N VAL A 160 -15.01 10.77 -3.34
CA VAL A 160 -14.52 9.93 -2.21
C VAL A 160 -15.12 10.35 -0.88
N GLN A 161 -15.19 11.66 -0.59
CA GLN A 161 -15.75 12.20 0.65
C GLN A 161 -17.25 11.90 0.83
N ASN A 162 -17.97 11.59 -0.26
CA ASN A 162 -19.40 11.30 -0.23
C ASN A 162 -19.71 9.81 -0.20
N ILE A 163 -18.71 8.92 -0.34
CA ILE A 163 -18.91 7.46 -0.27
C ILE A 163 -19.71 7.14 1.02
N PRO A 164 -20.85 6.44 0.92
CA PRO A 164 -21.75 6.26 2.06
C PRO A 164 -21.18 5.30 3.11
N PHE A 165 -20.24 4.42 2.75
CA PHE A 165 -19.57 3.50 3.65
C PHE A 165 -18.32 4.17 4.24
N PRO A 166 -18.31 4.53 5.55
CA PRO A 166 -17.16 5.19 6.18
C PRO A 166 -15.87 4.36 6.09
N GLU A 167 -16.00 3.03 6.13
CA GLU A 167 -14.89 2.10 5.98
C GLU A 167 -14.23 2.24 4.61
N THR A 168 -15.03 2.18 3.54
CA THR A 168 -14.53 2.30 2.16
C THR A 168 -13.92 3.67 1.90
N ARG A 169 -14.53 4.74 2.41
CA ARG A 169 -13.96 6.10 2.33
C ARG A 169 -12.58 6.15 3.00
N SER A 170 -12.48 5.66 4.24
CA SER A 170 -11.23 5.59 4.98
C SER A 170 -10.19 4.69 4.29
N TYR A 171 -10.64 3.61 3.64
CA TYR A 171 -9.79 2.72 2.85
C TYR A 171 -9.11 3.47 1.69
N VAL A 172 -9.90 4.14 0.85
CA VAL A 172 -9.37 4.91 -0.29
C VAL A 172 -8.38 5.98 0.19
N GLU A 173 -8.73 6.73 1.24
CA GLU A 173 -7.85 7.75 1.81
C GLU A 173 -6.53 7.16 2.33
N LYS A 174 -6.58 6.01 3.03
CA LYS A 174 -5.39 5.33 3.56
C LYS A 174 -4.50 4.77 2.45
N VAL A 175 -5.09 4.15 1.42
CA VAL A 175 -4.31 3.64 0.29
C VAL A 175 -3.60 4.79 -0.43
N ASN A 176 -4.29 5.89 -0.70
CA ASN A 176 -3.68 7.06 -1.34
C ASN A 176 -2.54 7.66 -0.49
N ALA A 177 -2.73 7.79 0.83
CA ALA A 177 -1.68 8.28 1.72
C ALA A 177 -0.46 7.35 1.77
N SER A 178 -0.69 6.02 1.76
CA SER A 178 0.37 5.02 1.72
C SER A 178 1.10 5.02 0.37
N TRP A 179 0.35 5.15 -0.72
CA TRP A 179 0.90 5.22 -2.07
C TRP A 179 1.82 6.44 -2.24
N GLU A 180 1.37 7.60 -1.79
CA GLU A 180 2.20 8.81 -1.81
C GLU A 180 3.48 8.65 -0.98
N TYR A 181 3.40 8.00 0.19
CA TYR A 181 4.57 7.70 0.98
C TYR A 181 5.53 6.75 0.26
N TYR A 182 5.05 5.60 -0.25
CA TYR A 182 5.90 4.61 -0.91
C TYR A 182 6.58 5.15 -2.16
N ARG A 183 5.96 6.06 -2.90
CA ARG A 183 6.58 6.74 -4.06
C ARG A 183 7.77 7.62 -3.70
N THR A 184 7.94 8.00 -2.43
CA THR A 184 9.15 8.68 -1.95
C THR A 184 10.28 7.74 -1.57
N THR A 185 10.02 6.42 -1.57
CA THR A 185 10.98 5.37 -1.22
C THR A 185 11.88 5.07 -2.42
N ASP A 186 13.18 4.82 -2.18
CA ASP A 186 14.08 4.42 -3.24
C ASP A 186 13.78 2.99 -3.70
N PHE A 187 13.76 2.77 -5.03
CA PHE A 187 13.57 1.42 -5.62
C PHE A 187 14.63 0.42 -5.13
N ALA A 188 15.84 0.87 -4.77
CA ALA A 188 16.89 0.04 -4.21
C ALA A 188 16.45 -0.66 -2.90
N ASP A 189 15.60 -0.01 -2.10
CA ASP A 189 15.07 -0.57 -0.86
C ASP A 189 14.12 -1.76 -1.10
N LEU A 190 13.53 -1.88 -2.31
CA LEU A 190 12.67 -3.00 -2.70
C LEU A 190 13.46 -4.27 -3.04
N ASP A 191 14.73 -4.13 -3.44
CA ASP A 191 15.60 -5.25 -3.83
C ASP A 191 16.29 -5.94 -2.64
N GLU A 192 16.46 -5.26 -1.50
CA GLU A 192 17.12 -5.84 -0.32
C GLU A 192 16.37 -7.05 0.26
N ASP A 193 15.08 -7.21 -0.04
CA ASP A 193 14.25 -8.30 0.50
C ASP A 193 14.31 -9.60 -0.32
N ARG A 194 14.98 -9.61 -1.49
CA ARG A 194 15.18 -10.83 -2.31
C ARG A 194 15.98 -11.94 -1.58
N GLY A 195 16.69 -11.60 -0.53
CA GLY A 195 17.53 -12.52 0.25
C GLY A 195 16.86 -13.14 1.48
N LYS A 196 15.69 -12.70 1.89
CA LYS A 196 15.05 -13.12 3.15
C LYS A 196 13.91 -14.12 3.00
N ILE A 197 13.47 -14.37 1.75
CA ILE A 197 12.45 -15.40 1.46
C ILE A 197 13.20 -16.73 1.24
N ARG A 198 13.39 -17.48 2.33
CA ARG A 198 13.77 -18.90 2.34
C ARG A 198 12.90 -19.66 3.30
#